data_4eaed10bfd79aad9704288ec02a0eefd
#
_entry.id   4eaed10bfd79aad9704288ec02a0eefd
#
_cell.length_a   1.000
_cell.length_b   1.000
_cell.length_c   1.000
_cell.angle_alpha   90.00
_cell.angle_beta   90.00
_cell.angle_gamma   90.00
#
_symmetry.space_group_name_H-M   'P 1'
#
loop_
_entity.id
_entity.type
_entity.pdbx_description
1 polymer ?
#
loop_
_entity_poly.entity_id
_entity_poly.type
_entity_poly.pdbx_seq_one_letter_code
_entity_poly.pdbx_strand_id
1 'polypeptide(L)'
;MLDDNQDILDIIKEALSYEKFEVKITSSSDHIIDAIQQYKPDLVILDYKLNGPKGDAICRQIKTHYQLYDTPVIICSAYLNKNDLLTCGCDAIIAKPFGLEELIDKVNGLIVV
;
A
#
# COMPACT_ATOMS: atom_id res chain seq x y z
N MET A 1 -0.39 3.03 -5.18
CA MET A 1 0.77 2.44 -4.45
C MET A 1 1.80 3.51 -4.14
N LEU A 2 2.32 3.53 -2.96
CA LEU A 2 3.39 4.43 -2.53
C LEU A 2 4.66 3.64 -2.26
N ASP A 3 5.72 3.93 -3.01
CA ASP A 3 7.05 3.33 -2.85
C ASP A 3 8.06 4.34 -3.38
N ASP A 4 9.20 4.51 -2.73
CA ASP A 4 10.21 5.46 -3.18
C ASP A 4 11.08 4.93 -4.33
N ASN A 5 10.88 3.70 -4.76
CA ASN A 5 11.55 3.10 -5.91
C ASN A 5 10.63 3.14 -7.14
N GLN A 6 10.94 4.05 -8.08
CA GLN A 6 10.12 4.25 -9.27
C GLN A 6 10.07 3.01 -10.16
N ASP A 7 11.16 2.25 -10.25
CA ASP A 7 11.18 1.03 -11.08
C ASP A 7 10.19 -0.01 -10.57
N ILE A 8 10.10 -0.17 -9.25
CA ILE A 8 9.13 -1.08 -8.64
C ILE A 8 7.70 -0.58 -8.91
N LEU A 9 7.46 0.71 -8.77
CA LEU A 9 6.14 1.29 -9.04
C LEU A 9 5.71 1.04 -10.49
N ASP A 10 6.61 1.22 -11.44
CA ASP A 10 6.29 1.03 -12.86
C ASP A 10 5.94 -0.42 -13.17
N ILE A 11 6.71 -1.37 -12.61
CA ILE A 11 6.47 -2.80 -12.81
C ILE A 11 5.13 -3.21 -12.22
N ILE A 12 4.84 -2.77 -11.01
CA ILE A 12 3.59 -3.12 -10.31
C ILE A 12 2.39 -2.49 -11.00
N LYS A 13 2.53 -1.24 -11.44
CA LYS A 13 1.45 -0.58 -12.19
C LYS A 13 1.10 -1.36 -13.45
N GLU A 14 2.12 -1.80 -14.20
CA GLU A 14 1.91 -2.59 -15.40
C GLU A 14 1.20 -3.92 -15.09
N ALA A 15 1.69 -4.63 -14.07
CA ALA A 15 1.14 -5.93 -13.70
C ALA A 15 -0.32 -5.83 -13.23
N LEU A 16 -0.64 -4.86 -12.39
CA LEU A 16 -1.99 -4.68 -11.87
C LEU A 16 -2.94 -4.14 -12.95
N SER A 17 -2.44 -3.29 -13.85
CA SER A 17 -3.23 -2.80 -14.97
C SER A 17 -3.60 -3.93 -15.91
N TYR A 18 -2.69 -4.88 -16.11
CA TYR A 18 -2.97 -6.09 -16.89
C TYR A 18 -4.12 -6.90 -16.29
N GLU A 19 -4.21 -6.91 -14.95
CA GLU A 19 -5.31 -7.58 -14.23
C GLU A 19 -6.56 -6.69 -14.16
N LYS A 20 -6.61 -5.60 -14.92
CA LYS A 20 -7.74 -4.68 -15.05
C LYS A 20 -8.00 -3.81 -13.81
N PHE A 21 -7.01 -3.64 -12.95
CA PHE A 21 -7.09 -2.65 -11.88
C PHE A 21 -6.71 -1.27 -12.41
N GLU A 22 -7.40 -0.25 -11.94
CA GLU A 22 -6.96 1.13 -12.13
C GLU A 22 -5.92 1.44 -11.06
N VAL A 23 -4.71 1.83 -11.47
CA VAL A 23 -3.59 1.97 -10.55
C VAL A 23 -3.05 3.40 -10.56
N LYS A 24 -2.96 3.99 -9.39
CA LYS A 24 -2.25 5.24 -9.19
C LYS A 24 -1.01 4.98 -8.36
N ILE A 25 0.14 5.46 -8.83
CA ILE A 25 1.43 5.30 -8.16
C ILE A 25 1.98 6.66 -7.75
N THR A 26 2.75 6.68 -6.67
CA THR A 26 3.50 7.86 -6.26
C THR A 26 4.78 7.44 -5.54
N SER A 27 5.85 8.21 -5.75
CA SER A 27 7.13 8.00 -5.07
C SER A 27 7.30 8.95 -3.87
N SER A 28 6.34 9.84 -3.64
CA SER A 28 6.41 10.83 -2.56
C SER A 28 5.30 10.62 -1.56
N SER A 29 5.64 10.69 -0.27
CA SER A 29 4.65 10.65 0.81
C SER A 29 4.07 12.05 1.11
N ASP A 30 4.55 13.09 0.45
CA ASP A 30 4.04 14.46 0.65
C ASP A 30 2.55 14.51 0.31
N HIS A 31 1.74 14.99 1.22
CA HIS A 31 0.30 15.11 1.06
C HIS A 31 -0.40 13.79 0.69
N ILE A 32 0.17 12.66 1.14
CA ILE A 32 -0.35 11.34 0.75
C ILE A 32 -1.79 11.11 1.25
N ILE A 33 -2.13 11.57 2.44
CA ILE A 33 -3.48 11.40 2.98
C ILE A 33 -4.48 12.19 2.13
N ASP A 34 -4.14 13.41 1.74
CA ASP A 34 -5.00 14.21 0.85
C ASP A 34 -5.18 13.54 -0.50
N ALA A 35 -4.11 12.97 -1.06
CA ALA A 35 -4.16 12.27 -2.33
C ALA A 35 -5.06 11.03 -2.25
N ILE A 36 -4.96 10.26 -1.18
CA ILE A 36 -5.80 9.07 -0.95
C ILE A 36 -7.26 9.50 -0.81
N GLN A 37 -7.51 10.56 -0.05
CA GLN A 37 -8.85 11.07 0.17
C GLN A 37 -9.51 11.52 -1.14
N GLN A 38 -8.74 12.16 -2.03
CA GLN A 38 -9.24 12.63 -3.32
C GLN A 38 -9.45 11.50 -4.31
N TYR A 39 -8.53 10.55 -4.36
CA TYR A 39 -8.59 9.43 -5.29
C TYR A 39 -9.65 8.39 -4.89
N LYS A 40 -9.87 8.21 -3.61
CA LYS A 40 -10.81 7.23 -3.02
C LYS A 40 -10.53 5.80 -3.52
N PRO A 41 -9.33 5.28 -3.26
CA PRO A 41 -8.98 3.93 -3.73
C PRO A 41 -9.75 2.86 -2.96
N ASP A 42 -9.92 1.71 -3.61
CA ASP A 42 -10.46 0.52 -2.97
C ASP A 42 -9.42 -0.21 -2.14
N LEU A 43 -8.14 0.11 -2.32
CA LEU A 43 -7.04 -0.50 -1.61
C LEU A 43 -5.80 0.38 -1.72
N VAL A 44 -5.00 0.44 -0.66
CA VAL A 44 -3.73 1.18 -0.62
C VAL A 44 -2.60 0.20 -0.39
N ILE A 45 -1.53 0.33 -1.17
CA ILE A 45 -0.30 -0.44 -0.99
C ILE A 45 0.82 0.53 -0.62
N LEU A 46 1.46 0.27 0.51
CA LEU A 46 2.52 1.12 1.05
C LEU A 46 3.80 0.33 1.22
N ASP A 47 4.94 0.91 0.80
CA ASP A 47 6.23 0.42 1.22
C ASP A 47 6.47 0.84 2.67
N TYR A 48 7.05 -0.05 3.48
CA TYR A 48 7.36 0.27 4.88
C TYR A 48 8.48 1.30 4.97
N LYS A 49 9.55 1.11 4.21
CA LYS A 49 10.76 1.93 4.32
C LYS A 49 10.71 3.07 3.29
N LEU A 50 10.10 4.18 3.70
CA LEU A 50 9.96 5.36 2.87
C LEU A 50 10.89 6.47 3.35
N ASN A 51 11.21 7.41 2.47
CA ASN A 51 11.83 8.67 2.85
C ASN A 51 10.77 9.52 3.56
N GLY A 52 11.03 9.91 4.80
CA GLY A 52 10.05 10.60 5.63
C GLY A 52 9.26 9.63 6.50
N PRO A 53 7.93 9.81 6.66
CA PRO A 53 7.12 8.92 7.48
C PRO A 53 7.17 7.49 6.96
N LYS A 54 7.32 6.52 7.86
CA LYS A 54 7.32 5.10 7.51
C LYS A 54 5.91 4.64 7.10
N GLY A 55 5.85 3.53 6.37
CA GLY A 55 4.59 2.98 5.91
C GLY A 55 3.62 2.66 7.04
N ASP A 56 4.11 2.21 8.19
CA ASP A 56 3.27 1.95 9.36
C ASP A 56 2.63 3.23 9.91
N ALA A 57 3.37 4.34 9.92
CA ALA A 57 2.83 5.62 10.36
C ALA A 57 1.71 6.11 9.42
N ILE A 58 1.92 5.97 8.12
CA ILE A 58 0.92 6.34 7.12
C ILE A 58 -0.31 5.44 7.24
N CYS A 59 -0.10 4.14 7.42
CA CYS A 59 -1.20 3.19 7.63
C CYS A 59 -2.03 3.58 8.85
N ARG A 60 -1.38 3.94 9.96
CA ARG A 60 -2.09 4.36 11.17
C ARG A 60 -2.91 5.62 10.92
N GLN A 61 -2.39 6.57 10.14
CA GLN A 61 -3.15 7.76 9.77
C GLN A 61 -4.39 7.41 8.96
N ILE A 62 -4.27 6.47 8.02
CA ILE A 62 -5.40 5.99 7.23
C ILE A 62 -6.44 5.34 8.14
N LYS A 63 -6.01 4.45 9.01
CA LYS A 63 -6.91 3.66 9.86
C LYS A 63 -7.59 4.48 10.96
N THR A 64 -7.06 5.65 11.28
CA THR A 64 -7.66 6.55 12.24
C THR A 64 -8.41 7.72 11.59
N HIS A 65 -8.38 7.80 10.26
CA HIS A 65 -9.05 8.86 9.51
C HIS A 65 -10.53 8.52 9.33
N TYR A 66 -11.41 9.46 9.67
CA TYR A 66 -12.86 9.22 9.69
C TYR A 66 -13.46 8.84 8.32
N GLN A 67 -12.79 9.17 7.22
CA GLN A 67 -13.23 8.83 5.87
C GLN A 67 -12.49 7.65 5.25
N LEU A 68 -11.35 7.22 5.85
CA LEU A 68 -10.47 6.24 5.23
C LEU A 68 -10.27 4.97 6.07
N TYR A 69 -10.81 4.93 7.28
CA TYR A 69 -10.51 3.86 8.24
C TYR A 69 -10.85 2.45 7.77
N ASP A 70 -11.80 2.30 6.85
CA ASP A 70 -12.19 1.01 6.32
C ASP A 70 -11.52 0.66 4.98
N THR A 71 -10.61 1.53 4.49
CA THR A 71 -9.83 1.23 3.28
C THR A 71 -8.79 0.16 3.59
N PRO A 72 -8.77 -0.97 2.85
CA PRO A 72 -7.75 -1.99 3.05
C PRO A 72 -6.35 -1.46 2.74
N VAL A 73 -5.37 -1.84 3.57
CA VAL A 73 -3.98 -1.42 3.43
C VAL A 73 -3.07 -2.63 3.43
N ILE A 74 -2.21 -2.73 2.42
CA ILE A 74 -1.14 -3.71 2.35
C ILE A 74 0.19 -2.98 2.59
N ILE A 75 1.02 -3.52 3.49
CA ILE A 75 2.38 -3.01 3.69
C ILE A 75 3.37 -4.00 3.11
N CYS A 76 4.29 -3.50 2.28
CA CYS A 76 5.38 -4.27 1.71
C CYS A 76 6.66 -3.95 2.47
N SER A 77 7.37 -4.95 2.97
CA SER A 77 8.56 -4.73 3.80
C SER A 77 9.61 -5.81 3.59
N ALA A 78 10.87 -5.38 3.43
CA ALA A 78 12.02 -6.27 3.54
C ALA A 78 12.36 -6.56 5.01
N TYR A 79 11.75 -5.83 5.92
CA TYR A 79 11.99 -5.89 7.35
C TYR A 79 10.85 -6.65 8.02
N LEU A 80 11.16 -7.75 8.69
CA LEU A 80 10.14 -8.67 9.21
C LEU A 80 9.80 -8.46 10.68
N ASN A 81 9.95 -7.25 11.23
CA ASN A 81 9.45 -7.00 12.58
C ASN A 81 7.93 -6.87 12.55
N LYS A 82 7.26 -7.99 12.66
CA LYS A 82 5.81 -8.07 12.58
C LYS A 82 5.10 -7.27 13.68
N ASN A 83 5.75 -7.08 14.82
CA ASN A 83 5.10 -6.37 15.93
C ASN A 83 4.81 -4.91 15.58
N ASP A 84 5.77 -4.22 14.94
CA ASP A 84 5.55 -2.83 14.54
C ASP A 84 4.50 -2.71 13.45
N LEU A 85 4.44 -3.69 12.54
CA LEU A 85 3.49 -3.67 11.43
C LEU A 85 2.08 -4.03 11.87
N LEU A 86 1.93 -4.96 12.82
CA LEU A 86 0.61 -5.36 13.30
C LEU A 86 -0.09 -4.27 14.10
N THR A 87 0.66 -3.39 14.77
CA THR A 87 0.08 -2.33 15.59
C THR A 87 -0.49 -1.17 14.78
N CYS A 88 -0.16 -1.06 13.49
CA CYS A 88 -0.68 0.03 12.65
C CYS A 88 -2.07 -0.26 12.10
N GLY A 89 -2.55 -1.50 12.21
CA GLY A 89 -3.87 -1.90 11.72
C GLY A 89 -3.91 -2.28 10.24
N CYS A 90 -2.76 -2.57 9.61
CA CYS A 90 -2.75 -2.99 8.21
C CYS A 90 -3.48 -4.32 8.03
N ASP A 91 -4.05 -4.50 6.83
CA ASP A 91 -4.87 -5.68 6.52
C ASP A 91 -4.03 -6.85 6.02
N ALA A 92 -2.86 -6.56 5.44
CA ALA A 92 -1.93 -7.60 5.00
C ALA A 92 -0.51 -7.05 4.96
N ILE A 93 0.45 -7.97 5.07
CA ILE A 93 1.88 -7.67 4.98
C ILE A 93 2.47 -8.59 3.92
N ILE A 94 3.26 -8.03 3.01
CA ILE A 94 3.98 -8.80 2.00
C ILE A 94 5.47 -8.58 2.22
N ALA A 95 6.22 -9.68 2.37
CA ALA A 95 7.67 -9.62 2.54
C ALA A 95 8.36 -9.35 1.21
N LYS A 96 9.32 -8.44 1.18
CA LYS A 96 10.19 -8.22 0.02
C LYS A 96 11.40 -9.15 0.08
N PRO A 97 11.86 -9.68 -1.04
CA PRO A 97 11.30 -9.57 -2.37
C PRO A 97 10.05 -10.45 -2.53
N PHE A 98 9.06 -9.98 -3.26
CA PHE A 98 7.84 -10.73 -3.48
C PHE A 98 7.62 -10.96 -4.98
N GLY A 99 6.86 -12.02 -5.32
CA GLY A 99 6.44 -12.25 -6.68
C GLY A 99 5.19 -11.42 -7.01
N LEU A 100 5.02 -11.06 -8.27
CA LEU A 100 3.86 -10.31 -8.73
C LEU A 100 2.57 -11.09 -8.48
N GLU A 101 2.60 -12.40 -8.63
CA GLU A 101 1.46 -13.27 -8.41
C GLU A 101 0.99 -13.22 -6.96
N GLU A 102 1.93 -13.23 -6.01
CA GLU A 102 1.63 -13.10 -4.60
C GLU A 102 0.94 -11.78 -4.30
N LEU A 103 1.44 -10.68 -4.88
CA LEU A 103 0.83 -9.36 -4.72
C LEU A 103 -0.59 -9.33 -5.29
N ILE A 104 -0.77 -9.87 -6.49
CA ILE A 104 -2.07 -9.91 -7.15
C ILE A 104 -3.07 -10.71 -6.32
N ASP A 105 -2.66 -11.84 -5.78
CA ASP A 105 -3.52 -12.66 -4.93
C ASP A 105 -3.95 -11.92 -3.65
N LYS A 106 -3.02 -11.19 -3.02
CA LYS A 106 -3.35 -10.39 -1.83
C LYS A 106 -4.33 -9.27 -2.17
N VAL A 107 -4.12 -8.60 -3.29
CA VAL A 107 -5.02 -7.53 -3.74
C VAL A 107 -6.42 -8.09 -3.98
N ASN A 108 -6.52 -9.20 -4.70
CA ASN A 108 -7.81 -9.84 -4.99
C ASN A 108 -8.53 -10.30 -3.71
N GLY A 109 -7.78 -10.73 -2.71
CA GLY A 109 -8.36 -11.18 -1.46
C GLY A 109 -8.92 -10.05 -0.60
N LEU A 110 -8.45 -8.82 -0.79
CA LEU A 110 -8.87 -7.67 0.00
C LEU A 110 -9.87 -6.77 -0.72
N ILE A 111 -9.87 -6.76 -2.04
CA ILE A 111 -10.88 -6.02 -2.80
C ILE A 111 -12.12 -6.89 -2.92
N VAL A 112 -13.17 -6.47 -2.24
CA VAL A 112 -14.47 -7.14 -2.30
C VAL A 112 -15.29 -6.45 -3.38
N VAL A 113 -15.64 -7.23 -4.37
CA VAL A 113 -16.44 -6.75 -5.49
C VAL A 113 -17.91 -6.99 -5.20
#